data_3159f03478420efc1c35a58da4fc6045
#
_entry.id   3159f03478420efc1c35a58da4fc6045
#
_cell.length_a   1.000
_cell.length_b   1.000
_cell.length_c   1.000
_cell.angle_alpha   90.00
_cell.angle_beta   90.00
_cell.angle_gamma   90.00
#
_symmetry.space_group_name_H-M   'P 1'
#
loop_
_entity.id
_entity.type
_entity.pdbx_description
1 polymer ?
#
loop_
_entity_poly.entity_id
_entity_poly.type
_entity_poly.pdbx_seq_one_letter_code
_entity_poly.pdbx_strand_id
1 'polypeptide(L)'
;MSGTLIEAAAAGDAARVRALAAAGASLEARDAEGETALMRAAHGGHLDVVRALVDAGADVNATDGRGWGALAKACYNADLDRGFADVVAFLIERGASVEAPIGYGIRPLMLAAGYGEIAVVEALLAGGADVLARNDGGLTALMMVKEKFYVDVINRLHEAERDAGVDEGSCGTKNAPGSNVVTFLKPAARK
;
A
#
# COMPACT_ATOMS: atom_id res chain seq x y z
N MET A 1 0.36 3.31 35.25
CA MET A 1 0.31 3.97 33.94
C MET A 1 -0.59 3.14 33.03
N SER A 2 -1.88 3.48 32.96
CA SER A 2 -2.87 2.80 32.12
C SER A 2 -2.85 3.46 30.74
N GLY A 3 -1.89 3.07 29.89
CA GLY A 3 -1.93 3.44 28.49
C GLY A 3 -3.03 2.70 27.76
N THR A 4 -3.63 3.32 26.77
CA THR A 4 -4.70 2.77 25.95
C THR A 4 -4.19 1.66 25.02
N LEU A 5 -5.10 0.86 24.45
CA LEU A 5 -4.77 -0.15 23.44
C LEU A 5 -4.07 0.51 22.24
N ILE A 6 -4.53 1.71 21.86
CA ILE A 6 -3.96 2.47 20.74
C ILE A 6 -2.52 2.90 21.01
N GLU A 7 -2.22 3.40 22.24
CA GLU A 7 -0.85 3.75 22.63
C GLU A 7 0.09 2.53 22.65
N ALA A 8 -0.38 1.39 23.14
CA ALA A 8 0.39 0.15 23.11
C ALA A 8 0.64 -0.33 21.67
N ALA A 9 -0.34 -0.18 20.80
CA ALA A 9 -0.24 -0.52 19.37
C ALA A 9 0.75 0.38 18.63
N ALA A 10 0.68 1.69 18.87
CA ALA A 10 1.60 2.66 18.26
C ALA A 10 3.05 2.48 18.75
N ALA A 11 3.24 2.01 19.97
CA ALA A 11 4.56 1.71 20.54
C ALA A 11 5.14 0.36 20.12
N GLY A 12 4.38 -0.48 19.39
CA GLY A 12 4.82 -1.82 19.00
C GLY A 12 4.82 -2.85 20.15
N ASP A 13 4.16 -2.56 21.27
CA ASP A 13 4.13 -3.45 22.45
C ASP A 13 3.09 -4.56 22.30
N ALA A 14 3.46 -5.62 21.58
CA ALA A 14 2.57 -6.75 21.32
C ALA A 14 2.15 -7.49 22.60
N ALA A 15 2.99 -7.53 23.64
CA ALA A 15 2.64 -8.19 24.89
C ALA A 15 1.53 -7.44 25.61
N ARG A 16 1.65 -6.12 25.66
CA ARG A 16 0.63 -5.25 26.25
C ARG A 16 -0.67 -5.24 25.45
N VAL A 17 -0.59 -5.22 24.12
CA VAL A 17 -1.75 -5.33 23.24
C VAL A 17 -2.54 -6.61 23.51
N ARG A 18 -1.86 -7.78 23.59
CA ARG A 18 -2.52 -9.05 23.94
C ARG A 18 -3.18 -9.01 25.30
N ALA A 19 -2.48 -8.45 26.31
CA ALA A 19 -3.03 -8.34 27.66
C ALA A 19 -4.28 -7.45 27.72
N LEU A 20 -4.26 -6.29 27.02
CA LEU A 20 -5.40 -5.38 26.96
C LEU A 20 -6.59 -5.97 26.18
N ALA A 21 -6.32 -6.63 25.06
CA ALA A 21 -7.35 -7.32 24.29
C ALA A 21 -8.00 -8.45 25.10
N ALA A 22 -7.22 -9.27 25.80
CA ALA A 22 -7.72 -10.31 26.69
C ALA A 22 -8.52 -9.77 27.89
N ALA A 23 -8.22 -8.55 28.33
CA ALA A 23 -8.98 -7.83 29.36
C ALA A 23 -10.27 -7.18 28.83
N GLY A 24 -10.61 -7.35 27.55
CA GLY A 24 -11.83 -6.84 26.93
C GLY A 24 -11.75 -5.38 26.45
N ALA A 25 -10.55 -4.87 26.22
CA ALA A 25 -10.40 -3.54 25.62
C ALA A 25 -11.07 -3.50 24.24
N SER A 26 -11.78 -2.41 23.92
CA SER A 26 -12.43 -2.23 22.62
C SER A 26 -11.37 -2.13 21.52
N LEU A 27 -11.38 -3.09 20.57
CA LEU A 27 -10.47 -3.12 19.43
C LEU A 27 -10.74 -2.00 18.43
N GLU A 28 -12.01 -1.55 18.36
CA GLU A 28 -12.48 -0.51 17.45
C GLU A 28 -12.54 0.88 18.11
N ALA A 29 -11.95 1.05 19.32
CA ALA A 29 -11.77 2.36 19.91
C ALA A 29 -10.95 3.24 18.97
N ARG A 30 -11.31 4.53 18.91
CA ARG A 30 -10.67 5.51 18.01
C ARG A 30 -9.99 6.60 18.82
N ASP A 31 -8.86 7.06 18.35
CA ASP A 31 -8.17 8.24 18.89
C ASP A 31 -8.77 9.55 18.36
N ALA A 32 -8.12 10.67 18.67
CA ALA A 32 -8.54 12.00 18.23
C ALA A 32 -8.52 12.18 16.70
N GLU A 33 -7.68 11.40 16.00
CA GLU A 33 -7.54 11.36 14.55
C GLU A 33 -8.55 10.41 13.90
N GLY A 34 -9.32 9.67 14.69
CA GLY A 34 -10.28 8.65 14.23
C GLY A 34 -9.62 7.31 13.89
N GLU A 35 -8.38 7.08 14.30
CA GLU A 35 -7.62 5.87 13.99
C GLU A 35 -7.81 4.80 15.06
N THR A 36 -7.89 3.53 14.63
CA THR A 36 -7.92 2.35 15.52
C THR A 36 -6.51 1.92 15.90
N ALA A 37 -6.41 1.04 16.91
CA ALA A 37 -5.15 0.42 17.29
C ALA A 37 -4.48 -0.32 16.10
N LEU A 38 -5.28 -0.98 15.25
CA LEU A 38 -4.77 -1.68 14.05
C LEU A 38 -4.17 -0.71 13.04
N MET A 39 -4.79 0.45 12.80
CA MET A 39 -4.25 1.48 11.91
C MET A 39 -2.92 2.04 12.43
N ARG A 40 -2.81 2.31 13.72
CA ARG A 40 -1.57 2.79 14.34
C ARG A 40 -0.45 1.76 14.27
N ALA A 41 -0.75 0.48 14.54
CA ALA A 41 0.21 -0.60 14.42
C ALA A 41 0.71 -0.79 12.98
N ALA A 42 -0.20 -0.73 12.01
CA ALA A 42 0.11 -0.84 10.59
C ALA A 42 0.97 0.34 10.10
N HIS A 43 0.65 1.56 10.52
CA HIS A 43 1.44 2.76 10.23
C HIS A 43 2.87 2.67 10.78
N GLY A 44 3.05 2.08 11.98
CA GLY A 44 4.36 1.85 12.60
C GLY A 44 5.11 0.62 12.07
N GLY A 45 4.49 -0.21 11.21
CA GLY A 45 5.09 -1.45 10.70
C GLY A 45 5.23 -2.55 11.77
N HIS A 46 4.43 -2.49 12.84
CA HIS A 46 4.51 -3.41 13.96
C HIS A 46 3.76 -4.71 13.69
N LEU A 47 4.33 -5.60 12.84
CA LEU A 47 3.69 -6.83 12.38
C LEU A 47 3.16 -7.71 13.53
N ASP A 48 3.92 -7.88 14.61
CA ASP A 48 3.49 -8.71 15.75
C ASP A 48 2.26 -8.12 16.47
N VAL A 49 2.14 -6.79 16.51
CA VAL A 49 0.97 -6.10 17.05
C VAL A 49 -0.20 -6.23 16.11
N VAL A 50 0.02 -6.05 14.80
CA VAL A 50 -1.01 -6.25 13.76
C VAL A 50 -1.58 -7.66 13.84
N ARG A 51 -0.72 -8.70 13.95
CA ARG A 51 -1.15 -10.08 14.16
C ARG A 51 -2.00 -10.23 15.43
N ALA A 52 -1.53 -9.70 16.54
CA ALA A 52 -2.23 -9.81 17.83
C ALA A 52 -3.63 -9.16 17.79
N LEU A 53 -3.76 -8.01 17.14
CA LEU A 53 -5.06 -7.31 16.99
C LEU A 53 -6.01 -8.05 16.05
N VAL A 54 -5.53 -8.52 14.91
CA VAL A 54 -6.35 -9.27 13.93
C VAL A 54 -6.78 -10.61 14.51
N ASP A 55 -5.89 -11.33 15.21
CA ASP A 55 -6.21 -12.59 15.87
C ASP A 55 -7.21 -12.40 17.04
N ALA A 56 -7.23 -11.21 17.67
CA ALA A 56 -8.22 -10.82 18.66
C ALA A 56 -9.58 -10.40 18.04
N GLY A 57 -9.69 -10.28 16.71
CA GLY A 57 -10.91 -9.96 15.98
C GLY A 57 -11.08 -8.50 15.59
N ALA A 58 -9.98 -7.71 15.54
CA ALA A 58 -10.05 -6.36 15.01
C ALA A 58 -10.50 -6.35 13.53
N ASP A 59 -11.33 -5.38 13.16
CA ASP A 59 -11.78 -5.20 11.78
C ASP A 59 -10.63 -4.69 10.89
N VAL A 60 -10.15 -5.58 10.00
CA VAL A 60 -9.07 -5.27 9.06
C VAL A 60 -9.44 -4.21 8.02
N ASN A 61 -10.74 -4.00 7.81
CA ASN A 61 -11.28 -3.05 6.84
C ASN A 61 -11.82 -1.75 7.46
N ALA A 62 -11.68 -1.59 8.78
CA ALA A 62 -12.01 -0.31 9.42
C ALA A 62 -11.23 0.84 8.75
N THR A 63 -11.90 1.99 8.58
CA THR A 63 -11.28 3.20 8.00
C THR A 63 -11.48 4.40 8.92
N ASP A 64 -10.58 5.36 8.86
CA ASP A 64 -10.77 6.69 9.47
C ASP A 64 -11.77 7.54 8.67
N GLY A 65 -12.07 8.76 9.13
CA GLY A 65 -13.00 9.67 8.47
C GLY A 65 -12.59 10.14 7.07
N ARG A 66 -11.36 9.81 6.62
CA ARG A 66 -10.80 10.11 5.29
C ARG A 66 -10.68 8.88 4.39
N GLY A 67 -11.14 7.72 4.88
CA GLY A 67 -11.06 6.45 4.16
C GLY A 67 -9.73 5.69 4.31
N TRP A 68 -8.81 6.15 5.18
CA TRP A 68 -7.55 5.44 5.43
C TRP A 68 -7.79 4.25 6.37
N GLY A 69 -7.55 3.06 5.86
CA GLY A 69 -7.52 1.83 6.64
C GLY A 69 -6.11 1.36 6.96
N ALA A 70 -5.99 0.27 7.72
CA ALA A 70 -4.71 -0.31 8.11
C ALA A 70 -3.81 -0.64 6.91
N LEU A 71 -4.39 -1.19 5.81
CA LEU A 71 -3.65 -1.51 4.59
C LEU A 71 -3.01 -0.25 3.96
N ALA A 72 -3.78 0.82 3.79
CA ALA A 72 -3.27 2.07 3.22
C ALA A 72 -2.19 2.70 4.11
N LYS A 73 -2.35 2.63 5.45
CA LYS A 73 -1.37 3.10 6.43
C LYS A 73 -0.04 2.32 6.36
N ALA A 74 -0.10 1.01 6.05
CA ALA A 74 1.10 0.18 5.88
C ALA A 74 1.83 0.42 4.55
N CYS A 75 1.15 0.97 3.54
CA CYS A 75 1.75 1.21 2.23
C CYS A 75 2.86 2.26 2.25
N TYR A 76 2.77 3.26 3.13
CA TYR A 76 3.81 4.26 3.30
C TYR A 76 3.71 4.99 4.63
N ASN A 77 4.85 5.17 5.29
CA ASN A 77 5.02 5.99 6.48
C ASN A 77 6.00 7.13 6.18
N ALA A 78 5.51 8.38 6.23
CA ALA A 78 6.31 9.56 5.93
C ALA A 78 7.42 9.84 6.95
N ASP A 79 7.23 9.45 8.20
CA ASP A 79 8.21 9.67 9.28
C ASP A 79 9.41 8.74 9.15
N LEU A 80 9.16 7.50 8.66
CA LEU A 80 10.17 6.47 8.46
C LEU A 80 10.66 6.36 7.01
N ASP A 81 10.06 7.13 6.11
CA ASP A 81 10.32 7.14 4.65
C ASP A 81 10.34 5.73 4.06
N ARG A 82 9.32 4.92 4.39
CA ARG A 82 9.18 3.53 3.92
C ARG A 82 7.78 2.97 4.07
N GLY A 83 7.46 1.97 3.27
CA GLY A 83 6.31 1.07 3.46
C GLY A 83 6.70 -0.24 4.15
N PHE A 84 5.69 -1.04 4.52
CA PHE A 84 5.84 -2.28 5.28
C PHE A 84 5.18 -3.44 4.52
N ALA A 85 5.92 -4.02 3.59
CA ALA A 85 5.42 -5.08 2.69
C ALA A 85 4.94 -6.34 3.43
N ASP A 86 5.58 -6.69 4.55
CA ASP A 86 5.21 -7.80 5.42
C ASP A 86 3.86 -7.58 6.12
N VAL A 87 3.60 -6.35 6.59
CA VAL A 87 2.30 -5.95 7.15
C VAL A 87 1.22 -5.95 6.06
N VAL A 88 1.55 -5.40 4.87
CA VAL A 88 0.64 -5.38 3.72
C VAL A 88 0.25 -6.80 3.32
N ALA A 89 1.21 -7.69 3.13
CA ALA A 89 0.94 -9.09 2.77
C ALA A 89 0.06 -9.78 3.82
N PHE A 90 0.37 -9.62 5.11
CA PHE A 90 -0.41 -10.21 6.19
C PHE A 90 -1.86 -9.69 6.22
N LEU A 91 -2.06 -8.37 6.08
CA LEU A 91 -3.40 -7.79 6.06
C LEU A 91 -4.23 -8.30 4.88
N ILE A 92 -3.62 -8.46 3.70
CA ILE A 92 -4.27 -9.02 2.51
C ILE A 92 -4.69 -10.49 2.78
N GLU A 93 -3.80 -11.32 3.33
CA GLU A 93 -4.10 -12.70 3.72
C GLU A 93 -5.30 -12.79 4.68
N ARG A 94 -5.51 -11.75 5.49
CA ARG A 94 -6.62 -11.67 6.45
C ARG A 94 -7.86 -10.94 5.91
N GLY A 95 -7.92 -10.68 4.60
CA GLY A 95 -9.08 -10.14 3.92
C GLY A 95 -9.17 -8.62 3.88
N ALA A 96 -8.05 -7.92 4.03
CA ALA A 96 -8.02 -6.49 3.77
C ALA A 96 -8.33 -6.20 2.30
N SER A 97 -9.17 -5.19 2.05
CA SER A 97 -9.54 -4.77 0.71
C SER A 97 -8.36 -4.08 0.01
N VAL A 98 -7.82 -4.76 -1.01
CA VAL A 98 -6.68 -4.26 -1.80
C VAL A 98 -7.07 -3.04 -2.65
N GLU A 99 -8.36 -2.90 -2.97
CA GLU A 99 -8.91 -1.85 -3.83
C GLU A 99 -9.60 -0.72 -3.04
N ALA A 100 -9.55 -0.72 -1.70
CA ALA A 100 -10.21 0.31 -0.90
C ALA A 100 -9.66 1.70 -1.24
N PRO A 101 -10.47 2.61 -1.82
CA PRO A 101 -9.99 3.93 -2.20
C PRO A 101 -9.88 4.83 -0.97
N ILE A 102 -8.85 5.65 -0.95
CA ILE A 102 -8.71 6.82 -0.09
C ILE A 102 -9.06 8.08 -0.88
N GLY A 103 -8.92 9.26 -0.32
CA GLY A 103 -9.28 10.53 -0.97
C GLY A 103 -8.84 10.63 -2.44
N TYR A 104 -9.68 11.18 -3.28
CA TYR A 104 -9.50 11.31 -4.74
C TYR A 104 -9.42 9.98 -5.50
N GLY A 105 -10.01 8.90 -4.97
CA GLY A 105 -9.99 7.58 -5.59
C GLY A 105 -8.61 6.92 -5.65
N ILE A 106 -7.66 7.40 -4.84
CA ILE A 106 -6.32 6.81 -4.75
C ILE A 106 -6.44 5.43 -4.09
N ARG A 107 -5.90 4.40 -4.73
CA ARG A 107 -5.84 3.03 -4.21
C ARG A 107 -4.49 2.70 -3.60
N PRO A 108 -4.39 1.66 -2.75
CA PRO A 108 -3.12 1.25 -2.13
C PRO A 108 -1.96 1.08 -3.13
N LEU A 109 -2.20 0.48 -4.31
CA LEU A 109 -1.20 0.32 -5.36
C LEU A 109 -0.67 1.68 -5.89
N MET A 110 -1.57 2.64 -6.08
CA MET A 110 -1.21 3.99 -6.53
C MET A 110 -0.39 4.72 -5.46
N LEU A 111 -0.74 4.54 -4.19
CA LEU A 111 -0.03 5.12 -3.06
C LEU A 111 1.40 4.55 -2.98
N ALA A 112 1.55 3.21 -2.95
CA ALA A 112 2.86 2.55 -2.89
C ALA A 112 3.75 2.92 -4.08
N ALA A 113 3.19 2.91 -5.30
CA ALA A 113 3.90 3.32 -6.50
C ALA A 113 4.34 4.78 -6.43
N GLY A 114 3.45 5.68 -5.97
CA GLY A 114 3.72 7.11 -5.85
C GLY A 114 4.88 7.46 -4.92
N TYR A 115 5.19 6.60 -3.95
CA TYR A 115 6.32 6.74 -3.02
C TYR A 115 7.54 5.86 -3.39
N GLY A 116 7.44 5.04 -4.44
CA GLY A 116 8.57 4.22 -4.91
C GLY A 116 8.78 2.92 -4.13
N GLU A 117 7.77 2.47 -3.38
CA GLU A 117 7.83 1.32 -2.47
C GLU A 117 7.68 -0.01 -3.24
N ILE A 118 8.74 -0.44 -3.92
CA ILE A 118 8.71 -1.62 -4.79
C ILE A 118 8.24 -2.90 -4.08
N ALA A 119 8.70 -3.16 -2.85
CA ALA A 119 8.31 -4.35 -2.10
C ALA A 119 6.80 -4.33 -1.74
N VAL A 120 6.24 -3.14 -1.46
CA VAL A 120 4.81 -2.97 -1.22
C VAL A 120 4.02 -3.13 -2.51
N VAL A 121 4.50 -2.57 -3.63
CA VAL A 121 3.90 -2.77 -4.97
C VAL A 121 3.82 -4.25 -5.30
N GLU A 122 4.89 -5.01 -5.09
CA GLU A 122 4.91 -6.47 -5.32
C GLU A 122 3.90 -7.21 -4.44
N ALA A 123 3.82 -6.88 -3.15
CA ALA A 123 2.86 -7.48 -2.22
C ALA A 123 1.40 -7.19 -2.63
N LEU A 124 1.10 -5.96 -3.06
CA LEU A 124 -0.23 -5.57 -3.53
C LEU A 124 -0.61 -6.28 -4.84
N LEU A 125 0.30 -6.34 -5.81
CA LEU A 125 0.07 -7.07 -7.07
C LEU A 125 -0.14 -8.57 -6.83
N ALA A 126 0.67 -9.18 -5.95
CA ALA A 126 0.50 -10.58 -5.55
C ALA A 126 -0.85 -10.80 -4.82
N GLY A 127 -1.34 -9.78 -4.12
CA GLY A 127 -2.65 -9.77 -3.47
C GLY A 127 -3.83 -9.49 -4.40
N GLY A 128 -3.59 -9.33 -5.71
CA GLY A 128 -4.62 -9.13 -6.73
C GLY A 128 -5.03 -7.67 -6.95
N ALA A 129 -4.16 -6.70 -6.64
CA ALA A 129 -4.40 -5.31 -6.97
C ALA A 129 -4.56 -5.12 -8.49
N ASP A 130 -5.62 -4.41 -8.89
CA ASP A 130 -5.88 -4.08 -10.30
C ASP A 130 -4.91 -2.97 -10.77
N VAL A 131 -3.92 -3.36 -11.58
CA VAL A 131 -2.92 -2.46 -12.14
C VAL A 131 -3.53 -1.40 -13.07
N LEU A 132 -4.71 -1.68 -13.65
CA LEU A 132 -5.43 -0.80 -14.57
C LEU A 132 -6.45 0.11 -13.87
N ALA A 133 -6.67 -0.08 -12.58
CA ALA A 133 -7.56 0.74 -11.79
C ALA A 133 -7.21 2.22 -11.93
N ARG A 134 -8.24 3.08 -12.01
CA ARG A 134 -8.07 4.52 -12.19
C ARG A 134 -8.57 5.28 -10.96
N ASN A 135 -7.88 6.34 -10.63
CA ASN A 135 -8.35 7.31 -9.62
C ASN A 135 -9.41 8.26 -10.23
N ASP A 136 -9.91 9.19 -9.45
CA ASP A 136 -10.92 10.17 -9.91
C ASP A 136 -10.41 11.09 -11.03
N GLY A 137 -9.10 11.24 -11.16
CA GLY A 137 -8.43 11.94 -12.27
C GLY A 137 -8.21 11.09 -13.52
N GLY A 138 -8.67 9.82 -13.51
CA GLY A 138 -8.50 8.88 -14.63
C GLY A 138 -7.10 8.29 -14.76
N LEU A 139 -6.22 8.49 -13.78
CA LEU A 139 -4.82 8.04 -13.80
C LEU A 139 -4.68 6.64 -13.21
N THR A 140 -3.91 5.76 -13.87
CA THR A 140 -3.45 4.49 -13.31
C THR A 140 -2.21 4.69 -12.43
N ALA A 141 -1.81 3.66 -11.66
CA ALA A 141 -0.58 3.70 -10.87
C ALA A 141 0.64 4.03 -11.73
N LEU A 142 0.77 3.40 -12.90
CA LEU A 142 1.86 3.67 -13.84
C LEU A 142 1.87 5.12 -14.35
N MET A 143 0.69 5.67 -14.71
CA MET A 143 0.60 7.06 -15.18
C MET A 143 1.04 8.06 -14.12
N MET A 144 0.79 7.77 -12.84
CA MET A 144 1.17 8.66 -11.73
C MET A 144 2.68 8.71 -11.49
N VAL A 145 3.43 7.66 -11.88
CA VAL A 145 4.86 7.56 -11.58
C VAL A 145 5.78 7.78 -12.79
N LYS A 146 5.24 7.97 -13.98
CA LYS A 146 6.02 8.13 -15.23
C LYS A 146 7.08 9.22 -15.17
N GLU A 147 6.84 10.29 -14.43
CA GLU A 147 7.76 11.41 -14.28
C GLU A 147 8.70 11.28 -13.07
N LYS A 148 8.56 10.19 -12.31
CA LYS A 148 9.39 9.89 -11.15
C LYS A 148 10.51 8.92 -11.53
N PHE A 149 11.65 9.01 -10.83
CA PHE A 149 12.81 8.16 -11.11
C PHE A 149 12.74 6.78 -10.43
N TYR A 150 11.54 6.25 -10.15
CA TYR A 150 11.34 4.94 -9.52
C TYR A 150 11.37 3.83 -10.58
N VAL A 151 12.56 3.58 -11.14
CA VAL A 151 12.75 2.66 -12.29
C VAL A 151 12.18 1.26 -12.03
N ASP A 152 12.44 0.70 -10.84
CA ASP A 152 12.00 -0.65 -10.50
C ASP A 152 10.47 -0.73 -10.41
N VAL A 153 9.83 0.27 -9.81
CA VAL A 153 8.36 0.37 -9.73
C VAL A 153 7.75 0.52 -11.12
N ILE A 154 8.33 1.39 -11.96
CA ILE A 154 7.86 1.60 -13.33
C ILE A 154 7.95 0.31 -14.15
N ASN A 155 9.09 -0.38 -14.09
CA ASN A 155 9.28 -1.65 -14.79
C ASN A 155 8.30 -2.72 -14.32
N ARG A 156 8.10 -2.84 -13.01
CA ARG A 156 7.18 -3.82 -12.42
C ARG A 156 5.72 -3.56 -12.80
N LEU A 157 5.30 -2.28 -12.82
CA LEU A 157 3.96 -1.91 -13.27
C LEU A 157 3.76 -2.15 -14.77
N HIS A 158 4.76 -1.89 -15.62
CA HIS A 158 4.72 -2.24 -17.05
C HIS A 158 4.58 -3.75 -17.27
N GLU A 159 5.29 -4.58 -16.49
CA GLU A 159 5.14 -6.02 -16.54
C GLU A 159 3.71 -6.44 -16.17
N ALA A 160 3.18 -5.90 -15.08
CA ALA A 160 1.84 -6.21 -14.63
C ALA A 160 0.74 -5.76 -15.63
N GLU A 161 0.90 -4.60 -16.29
CA GLU A 161 -0.02 -4.17 -17.36
C GLU A 161 0.02 -5.10 -18.57
N ARG A 162 1.21 -5.60 -18.97
CA ARG A 162 1.33 -6.61 -20.05
C ARG A 162 0.66 -7.94 -19.67
N ASP A 163 0.85 -8.40 -18.44
CA ASP A 163 0.23 -9.62 -17.94
C ASP A 163 -1.31 -9.48 -17.89
N ALA A 164 -1.81 -8.27 -17.67
CA ALA A 164 -3.23 -7.93 -17.73
C ALA A 164 -3.77 -7.78 -19.18
N GLY A 165 -2.94 -8.02 -20.21
CA GLY A 165 -3.33 -8.00 -21.61
C GLY A 165 -3.39 -6.60 -22.25
N VAL A 166 -2.73 -5.62 -21.66
CA VAL A 166 -2.55 -4.30 -22.28
C VAL A 166 -1.32 -4.36 -23.18
N ASP A 167 -1.52 -4.60 -24.47
CA ASP A 167 -0.46 -4.47 -25.47
C ASP A 167 0.03 -3.01 -25.52
N GLU A 168 1.34 -2.80 -25.59
CA GLU A 168 1.98 -1.49 -25.74
C GLU A 168 1.49 -0.69 -26.97
N GLY A 169 0.75 -1.35 -27.88
CA GLY A 169 0.10 -0.74 -29.04
C GLY A 169 -1.22 -0.02 -28.77
N SER A 170 -1.83 -0.19 -27.59
CA SER A 170 -3.12 0.42 -27.24
C SER A 170 -3.01 1.78 -26.55
N CYS A 171 -1.82 2.24 -26.20
CA CYS A 171 -1.63 3.60 -25.73
C CYS A 171 -1.65 4.55 -26.94
N GLY A 172 -2.87 4.93 -27.37
CA GLY A 172 -3.12 5.79 -28.53
C GLY A 172 -2.57 7.20 -28.37
N THR A 173 -1.26 7.36 -28.47
CA THR A 173 -0.63 8.59 -28.88
C THR A 173 -0.06 8.37 -30.28
N LYS A 174 -0.96 8.43 -31.29
CA LYS A 174 -0.53 8.68 -32.66
C LYS A 174 0.30 9.96 -32.65
N ASN A 175 1.62 9.80 -32.88
CA ASN A 175 2.57 10.78 -33.40
C ASN A 175 2.31 12.25 -33.03
N ALA A 176 2.81 12.67 -31.85
CA ALA A 176 3.29 14.05 -31.74
C ALA A 176 4.72 14.08 -32.32
N PRO A 177 5.02 14.91 -33.33
CA PRO A 177 6.37 15.04 -33.85
C PRO A 177 7.25 15.69 -32.78
N GLY A 178 8.22 14.95 -32.24
CA GLY A 178 9.22 15.45 -31.30
C GLY A 178 9.55 14.60 -30.06
N SER A 179 8.94 13.45 -29.86
CA SER A 179 9.34 12.58 -28.74
C SER A 179 10.53 11.71 -29.14
N ASN A 180 11.74 12.15 -28.74
CA ASN A 180 12.94 11.31 -28.80
C ASN A 180 12.80 10.17 -27.77
N VAL A 181 12.41 8.99 -28.22
CA VAL A 181 12.58 7.76 -27.47
C VAL A 181 14.06 7.39 -27.49
N VAL A 182 14.78 7.63 -26.41
CA VAL A 182 16.15 7.12 -26.25
C VAL A 182 16.08 5.62 -26.00
N THR A 183 16.19 4.83 -27.06
CA THR A 183 16.33 3.37 -26.97
C THR A 183 17.75 3.08 -26.50
N PHE A 184 17.92 2.63 -25.26
CA PHE A 184 19.19 2.08 -24.80
C PHE A 184 19.41 0.71 -25.47
N LEU A 185 20.15 0.71 -26.57
CA LEU A 185 20.61 -0.51 -27.23
C LEU A 185 21.57 -1.26 -26.29
N LYS A 186 21.25 -2.52 -25.97
CA LYS A 186 22.22 -3.43 -25.37
C LYS A 186 23.48 -3.52 -26.23
N PRO A 187 24.68 -3.40 -25.67
CA PRO A 187 25.89 -3.59 -26.45
C PRO A 187 25.97 -5.03 -26.95
N ALA A 188 26.15 -5.19 -28.25
CA ALA A 188 26.34 -6.49 -28.88
C ALA A 188 27.56 -7.20 -28.29
N ALA A 189 27.41 -8.48 -27.92
CA ALA A 189 28.49 -9.35 -27.50
C ALA A 189 29.52 -9.44 -28.65
N ARG A 190 30.76 -9.03 -28.39
CA ARG A 190 31.89 -9.30 -29.30
C ARG A 190 32.22 -10.78 -29.26
N LYS A 191 32.27 -11.40 -30.45
CA LYS A 191 32.87 -12.71 -30.69
C LYS A 191 34.38 -12.68 -30.50
#